data_f7424f8c720864052426b7d1de24889e
#
_entry.id   f7424f8c720864052426b7d1de24889e
#
_cell.length_a   1.000
_cell.length_b   1.000
_cell.length_c   1.000
_cell.angle_alpha   90.00
_cell.angle_beta   90.00
_cell.angle_gamma   90.00
#
_symmetry.space_group_name_H-M   'P 1'
#
loop_
_entity.id
_entity.type
_entity.pdbx_description
1 polymer ?
#
loop_
_entity_poly.entity_id
_entity_poly.type
_entity_poly.pdbx_seq_one_letter_code
_entity_poly.pdbx_strand_id
1 'polypeptide(L)'
;NQYVSFVQVGGAYTHWYRKLVYFLKIKTLIITDIDYCKKLTSIDEIKDDDGITNAGLIQYYKDYVTVNIIKRDILPYCEHKCRKQLKDCLYEKTEMERISLIQSDFRKKPCPKIKKPDYSIMKKKPTVVDIDSWIKNPDCELIKVVSQGEADAYTRTLEEAMLCKLLGITVESKKSSDWWEKQISINKIKLDIPTRKKNITVRDILNENKNNKTDFMYSIILSELHLKALPNYIREGLIWLM
;
A
#
# COMPACT_ATOMS: atom_id res chain seq x y z
N ASN A 1 -15.84 22.19 9.91
CA ASN A 1 -16.12 21.57 8.60
C ASN A 1 -14.79 21.13 7.98
N GLN A 2 -14.55 19.82 7.87
CA GLN A 2 -13.40 19.30 7.13
C GLN A 2 -13.85 19.04 5.68
N TYR A 3 -13.12 19.60 4.73
CA TYR A 3 -13.32 19.27 3.32
C TYR A 3 -12.50 18.03 2.98
N VAL A 4 -13.16 17.01 2.47
CA VAL A 4 -12.52 15.80 1.95
C VAL A 4 -12.77 15.75 0.45
N SER A 5 -11.70 15.66 -0.32
CA SER A 5 -11.77 15.48 -1.78
C SER A 5 -11.26 14.10 -2.16
N PHE A 6 -11.92 13.46 -3.10
CA PHE A 6 -11.51 12.18 -3.65
C PHE A 6 -10.95 12.38 -5.07
N VAL A 7 -9.76 11.86 -5.31
CA VAL A 7 -9.14 11.89 -6.63
C VAL A 7 -8.80 10.46 -7.03
N GLN A 8 -9.45 9.97 -8.09
CA GLN A 8 -9.14 8.68 -8.66
C GLN A 8 -7.95 8.83 -9.62
N VAL A 9 -6.86 8.12 -9.30
CA VAL A 9 -5.67 8.02 -10.16
C VAL A 9 -5.37 6.54 -10.39
N GLY A 10 -4.81 6.20 -11.56
CA GLY A 10 -4.37 4.82 -11.80
C GLY A 10 -3.41 4.37 -10.70
N GLY A 11 -3.66 3.20 -10.08
CA GLY A 11 -3.01 2.75 -8.85
C GLY A 11 -1.46 2.83 -8.83
N ALA A 12 -0.82 2.67 -9.99
CA ALA A 12 0.64 2.76 -10.12
C ALA A 12 1.20 4.19 -10.15
N TYR A 13 0.35 5.21 -10.26
CA TYR A 13 0.80 6.58 -10.55
C TYR A 13 0.66 7.57 -9.39
N THR A 14 0.19 7.15 -8.24
CA THR A 14 -0.03 8.02 -7.08
C THR A 14 1.23 8.75 -6.61
N HIS A 15 2.41 8.14 -6.76
CA HIS A 15 3.69 8.73 -6.38
C HIS A 15 4.06 9.98 -7.18
N TRP A 16 3.50 10.20 -8.38
CA TRP A 16 3.74 11.41 -9.18
C TRP A 16 3.15 12.66 -8.52
N TYR A 17 2.08 12.52 -7.74
CA TYR A 17 1.41 13.62 -7.06
C TYR A 17 2.08 14.01 -5.74
N ARG A 18 3.06 13.24 -5.27
CA ARG A 18 3.72 13.45 -3.98
C ARG A 18 4.26 14.87 -3.80
N LYS A 19 4.96 15.40 -4.82
CA LYS A 19 5.51 16.76 -4.77
C LYS A 19 4.43 17.81 -4.64
N LEU A 20 3.30 17.64 -5.33
CA LEU A 20 2.15 18.54 -5.25
C LEU A 20 1.52 18.52 -3.87
N VAL A 21 1.31 17.33 -3.31
CA VAL A 21 0.75 17.16 -1.95
C VAL A 21 1.62 17.84 -0.91
N TYR A 22 2.94 17.68 -0.98
CA TYR A 22 3.87 18.36 -0.08
C TYR A 22 3.89 19.88 -0.27
N PHE A 23 3.85 20.34 -1.52
CA PHE A 23 3.80 21.77 -1.82
C PHE A 23 2.52 22.41 -1.26
N LEU A 24 1.38 21.74 -1.42
CA LEU A 24 0.09 22.23 -0.94
C LEU A 24 -0.11 22.00 0.57
N LYS A 25 0.74 21.22 1.23
CA LYS A 25 0.63 20.84 2.65
C LYS A 25 -0.72 20.21 3.01
N ILE A 26 -1.29 19.42 2.10
CA ILE A 26 -2.58 18.78 2.28
C ILE A 26 -2.37 17.40 2.90
N LYS A 27 -3.06 17.10 4.01
CA LYS A 27 -3.10 15.77 4.61
C LYS A 27 -3.78 14.80 3.63
N THR A 28 -3.07 13.78 3.22
CA THR A 28 -3.48 12.92 2.09
C THR A 28 -3.39 11.45 2.45
N LEU A 29 -4.51 10.74 2.28
CA LEU A 29 -4.57 9.29 2.35
C LEU A 29 -4.51 8.71 0.94
N ILE A 30 -3.60 7.79 0.71
CA ILE A 30 -3.47 7.03 -0.53
C ILE A 30 -3.91 5.60 -0.27
N ILE A 31 -4.98 5.19 -0.95
CA ILE A 31 -5.51 3.82 -0.89
C ILE A 31 -5.13 3.14 -2.20
N THR A 32 -4.45 2.00 -2.12
CA THR A 32 -3.99 1.27 -3.30
C THR A 32 -3.91 -0.23 -3.02
N ASP A 33 -4.00 -1.04 -4.07
CA ASP A 33 -3.82 -2.49 -3.96
C ASP A 33 -2.35 -2.87 -3.78
N ILE A 34 -2.10 -3.93 -3.01
CA ILE A 34 -0.73 -4.39 -2.77
C ILE A 34 -0.10 -5.01 -4.03
N ASP A 35 -0.88 -5.64 -4.87
CA ASP A 35 -0.46 -6.30 -6.12
C ASP A 35 0.88 -7.05 -6.06
N TYR A 36 0.85 -8.36 -6.14
CA TYR A 36 2.04 -9.21 -6.20
C TYR A 36 1.93 -10.27 -7.31
N CYS A 37 3.08 -10.70 -7.84
CA CYS A 37 3.15 -11.56 -9.03
C CYS A 37 2.66 -12.99 -8.80
N LYS A 38 2.69 -13.50 -7.57
CA LYS A 38 2.48 -14.91 -7.29
C LYS A 38 1.05 -15.19 -6.85
N LYS A 39 0.50 -16.32 -7.26
CA LYS A 39 -0.71 -16.87 -6.68
C LYS A 39 -0.37 -17.42 -5.29
N LEU A 40 -0.40 -16.56 -4.28
CA LEU A 40 -0.23 -16.99 -2.92
C LEU A 40 -1.46 -17.79 -2.49
N THR A 41 -1.24 -18.94 -1.90
CA THR A 41 -2.29 -19.82 -1.39
C THR A 41 -2.45 -19.70 0.12
N SER A 42 -1.40 -19.26 0.83
CA SER A 42 -1.45 -18.95 2.26
C SER A 42 -0.44 -17.87 2.67
N ILE A 43 -0.61 -17.28 3.87
CA ILE A 43 0.33 -16.31 4.45
C ILE A 43 1.72 -16.96 4.63
N ASP A 44 1.76 -18.23 5.03
CA ASP A 44 3.00 -18.98 5.23
C ASP A 44 3.78 -19.23 3.93
N GLU A 45 3.14 -19.04 2.77
CA GLU A 45 3.75 -19.14 1.45
C GLU A 45 4.29 -17.80 0.93
N ILE A 46 4.10 -16.69 1.65
CA ILE A 46 4.72 -15.40 1.31
C ILE A 46 6.21 -15.51 1.65
N LYS A 47 7.00 -15.75 0.60
CA LYS A 47 8.45 -15.80 0.72
C LYS A 47 9.06 -14.41 0.56
N ASP A 48 10.26 -14.23 1.11
CA ASP A 48 11.02 -12.97 1.02
C ASP A 48 11.26 -12.49 -0.42
N ASP A 49 11.15 -13.38 -1.41
CA ASP A 49 11.33 -13.10 -2.83
C ASP A 49 10.02 -12.79 -3.60
N ASP A 50 8.87 -12.87 -2.96
CA ASP A 50 7.57 -12.52 -3.56
C ASP A 50 7.44 -11.00 -3.74
N GLY A 51 7.90 -10.52 -4.89
CA GLY A 51 8.00 -9.09 -5.18
C GLY A 51 6.66 -8.44 -5.53
N ILE A 52 6.47 -7.24 -5.01
CA ILE A 52 5.36 -6.35 -5.33
C ILE A 52 5.42 -5.92 -6.80
N THR A 53 4.26 -5.81 -7.46
CA THR A 53 4.15 -5.30 -8.83
C THR A 53 3.61 -3.86 -8.89
N ASN A 54 3.00 -3.37 -7.85
CA ASN A 54 2.49 -2.00 -7.77
C ASN A 54 3.66 -0.98 -7.78
N ALA A 55 3.85 -0.30 -8.91
CA ALA A 55 4.94 0.65 -9.08
C ALA A 55 4.87 1.84 -8.11
N GLY A 56 3.67 2.27 -7.74
CA GLY A 56 3.46 3.33 -6.75
C GLY A 56 3.99 2.93 -5.38
N LEU A 57 3.59 1.78 -4.86
CA LEU A 57 4.08 1.25 -3.59
C LEU A 57 5.59 1.04 -3.59
N ILE A 58 6.15 0.46 -4.67
CA ILE A 58 7.60 0.27 -4.82
C ILE A 58 8.33 1.62 -4.72
N GLN A 59 7.81 2.66 -5.35
CA GLN A 59 8.47 3.96 -5.33
C GLN A 59 8.38 4.62 -3.95
N TYR A 60 7.22 4.58 -3.27
CA TYR A 60 7.09 5.10 -1.91
C TYR A 60 8.02 4.37 -0.93
N TYR A 61 8.09 3.05 -1.01
CA TYR A 61 8.99 2.26 -0.17
C TYR A 61 10.47 2.58 -0.42
N LYS A 62 10.88 2.70 -1.67
CA LYS A 62 12.25 3.11 -2.02
C LYS A 62 12.62 4.47 -1.46
N ASP A 63 11.69 5.41 -1.50
CA ASP A 63 11.90 6.73 -0.94
C ASP A 63 12.05 6.66 0.59
N TYR A 64 11.21 5.88 1.27
CA TYR A 64 11.31 5.62 2.71
C TYR A 64 12.67 5.00 3.08
N VAL A 65 13.10 3.95 2.40
CA VAL A 65 14.41 3.30 2.63
C VAL A 65 15.54 4.29 2.39
N THR A 66 15.45 5.12 1.35
CA THR A 66 16.46 6.14 1.05
C THR A 66 16.57 7.16 2.19
N VAL A 67 15.42 7.63 2.71
CA VAL A 67 15.39 8.55 3.87
C VAL A 67 16.09 7.93 5.06
N ASN A 68 15.78 6.69 5.38
CA ASN A 68 16.34 6.00 6.54
C ASN A 68 17.85 5.75 6.39
N ILE A 69 18.32 5.40 5.19
CA ILE A 69 19.75 5.28 4.91
C ILE A 69 20.44 6.65 5.11
N ILE A 70 19.85 7.73 4.61
CA ILE A 70 20.39 9.07 4.79
C ILE A 70 20.43 9.46 6.27
N LYS A 71 19.34 9.23 7.01
CA LYS A 71 19.26 9.54 8.45
C LYS A 71 20.30 8.73 9.25
N ARG A 72 20.44 7.45 8.97
CA ARG A 72 21.34 6.55 9.71
C ARG A 72 22.81 6.73 9.35
N ASP A 73 23.11 6.76 8.06
CA ASP A 73 24.49 6.60 7.56
C ASP A 73 25.14 7.91 7.14
N ILE A 74 24.36 8.94 6.85
CA ILE A 74 24.86 10.20 6.26
C ILE A 74 24.77 11.37 7.23
N LEU A 75 23.60 11.58 7.85
CA LEU A 75 23.38 12.72 8.75
C LEU A 75 24.37 12.80 9.92
N PRO A 76 24.72 11.69 10.62
CA PRO A 76 25.66 11.76 11.73
C PRO A 76 27.06 12.25 11.33
N TYR A 77 27.48 11.99 10.08
CA TYR A 77 28.78 12.44 9.57
C TYR A 77 28.74 13.89 9.08
N CYS A 78 27.60 14.34 8.52
CA CYS A 78 27.42 15.73 8.10
C CYS A 78 27.31 16.69 9.30
N GLU A 79 26.76 16.24 10.40
CA GLU A 79 26.63 17.05 11.62
C GLU A 79 27.98 17.48 12.22
N HIS A 80 29.06 16.73 11.97
CA HIS A 80 30.37 17.03 12.58
C HIS A 80 31.14 18.15 11.84
N LYS A 81 30.93 18.36 10.55
CA LYS A 81 31.67 19.35 9.75
C LYS A 81 30.83 20.47 9.15
N CYS A 82 29.55 20.26 8.93
CA CYS A 82 28.67 21.21 8.22
C CYS A 82 27.52 21.72 9.11
N ARG A 83 27.68 21.65 10.42
CA ARG A 83 26.65 21.93 11.43
C ARG A 83 25.92 23.26 11.25
N LYS A 84 26.57 24.30 10.77
CA LYS A 84 25.96 25.62 10.65
C LYS A 84 25.17 25.77 9.34
N GLN A 85 25.72 25.42 8.20
CA GLN A 85 25.07 25.61 6.90
C GLN A 85 23.96 24.62 6.58
N LEU A 86 24.10 23.35 7.02
CA LEU A 86 23.06 22.36 6.77
C LEU A 86 21.89 22.47 7.75
N LYS A 87 22.13 22.83 9.02
CA LYS A 87 21.05 23.05 9.99
C LYS A 87 20.10 24.16 9.56
N ASP A 88 20.65 25.31 9.20
CA ASP A 88 19.85 26.46 8.81
C ASP A 88 19.10 26.24 7.49
N CYS A 89 19.72 25.51 6.55
CA CYS A 89 19.12 25.19 5.26
C CYS A 89 18.09 24.02 5.31
N LEU A 90 18.21 23.14 6.30
CA LEU A 90 17.33 21.97 6.44
C LEU A 90 16.09 22.24 7.30
N TYR A 91 16.13 23.21 8.20
CA TYR A 91 15.00 23.52 9.10
C TYR A 91 13.80 24.14 8.36
N GLU A 92 14.04 24.90 7.31
CA GLU A 92 12.99 25.57 6.53
C GLU A 92 12.44 24.73 5.38
N LYS A 93 13.00 23.55 5.12
CA LYS A 93 12.65 22.72 3.95
C LYS A 93 11.87 21.50 4.36
N THR A 94 10.94 21.10 3.49
CA THR A 94 10.23 19.84 3.63
C THR A 94 11.21 18.67 3.60
N GLU A 95 10.86 17.56 4.21
CA GLU A 95 11.72 16.36 4.25
C GLU A 95 12.15 15.89 2.85
N MET A 96 11.29 16.03 1.84
CA MET A 96 11.60 15.71 0.44
C MET A 96 12.62 16.66 -0.19
N GLU A 97 12.55 17.93 0.13
CA GLU A 97 13.55 18.89 -0.33
C GLU A 97 14.91 18.65 0.30
N ARG A 98 14.92 18.24 1.59
CA ARG A 98 16.13 17.82 2.29
C ARG A 98 16.77 16.61 1.63
N ILE A 99 15.99 15.59 1.30
CA ILE A 99 16.44 14.37 0.61
C ILE A 99 16.97 14.71 -0.77
N SER A 100 16.24 15.51 -1.52
CA SER A 100 16.64 15.92 -2.88
C SER A 100 17.95 16.71 -2.89
N LEU A 101 18.14 17.60 -1.91
CA LEU A 101 19.39 18.37 -1.76
C LEU A 101 20.56 17.46 -1.36
N ILE A 102 20.37 16.60 -0.36
CA ILE A 102 21.37 15.65 0.08
C ILE A 102 21.78 14.72 -1.06
N GLN A 103 20.81 14.20 -1.82
CA GLN A 103 21.09 13.37 -3.00
C GLN A 103 21.85 14.13 -4.09
N SER A 104 21.53 15.40 -4.35
CA SER A 104 22.20 16.21 -5.36
C SER A 104 23.63 16.57 -4.97
N ASP A 105 23.85 16.91 -3.71
CA ASP A 105 25.18 17.27 -3.20
C ASP A 105 26.10 16.06 -3.09
N PHE A 106 25.59 14.90 -2.71
CA PHE A 106 26.35 13.64 -2.68
C PHE A 106 26.79 13.17 -4.07
N ARG A 107 25.98 13.42 -5.10
CA ARG A 107 26.37 13.13 -6.50
C ARG A 107 27.49 14.05 -6.99
N LYS A 108 27.55 15.29 -6.52
CA LYS A 108 28.51 16.30 -6.98
C LYS A 108 29.87 16.26 -6.27
N LYS A 109 29.87 15.99 -4.96
CA LYS A 109 31.09 15.90 -4.15
C LYS A 109 30.92 14.89 -3.00
N PRO A 110 31.20 13.59 -3.22
CA PRO A 110 31.16 12.62 -2.14
C PRO A 110 32.15 13.02 -1.06
N CYS A 111 31.72 13.12 0.18
CA CYS A 111 32.61 13.34 1.32
C CYS A 111 33.55 12.12 1.44
N PRO A 112 34.87 12.27 1.38
CA PRO A 112 35.82 11.15 1.31
C PRO A 112 35.84 10.27 2.58
N LYS A 113 35.19 10.69 3.67
CA LYS A 113 35.10 9.95 4.94
C LYS A 113 33.82 9.15 5.11
N ILE A 114 32.84 9.30 4.22
CA ILE A 114 31.60 8.55 4.29
C ILE A 114 31.76 7.27 3.49
N LYS A 115 31.67 6.12 4.15
CA LYS A 115 31.46 4.85 3.43
C LYS A 115 30.25 5.04 2.56
N LYS A 116 30.37 4.77 1.25
CA LYS A 116 29.20 4.85 0.34
C LYS A 116 28.08 4.04 0.97
N PRO A 117 26.90 4.64 1.18
CA PRO A 117 25.78 3.91 1.72
C PRO A 117 25.51 2.67 0.88
N ASP A 118 25.21 1.58 1.50
CA ASP A 118 24.84 0.36 0.76
C ASP A 118 23.44 0.53 0.15
N TYR A 119 23.43 0.91 -1.10
CA TYR A 119 22.19 1.01 -1.90
C TYR A 119 21.75 -0.33 -2.49
N SER A 120 22.36 -1.45 -2.10
CA SER A 120 21.97 -2.77 -2.61
C SER A 120 20.52 -3.11 -2.27
N ILE A 121 20.04 -2.66 -1.11
CA ILE A 121 18.64 -2.77 -0.67
C ILE A 121 17.69 -2.11 -1.68
N MET A 122 18.08 -0.97 -2.28
CA MET A 122 17.27 -0.26 -3.27
C MET A 122 17.17 -0.97 -4.62
N LYS A 123 18.08 -1.93 -4.90
CA LYS A 123 18.05 -2.72 -6.14
C LYS A 123 17.09 -3.88 -6.06
N LYS A 124 16.78 -4.37 -4.88
CA LYS A 124 15.78 -5.43 -4.67
C LYS A 124 14.37 -4.85 -4.81
N LYS A 125 13.47 -5.62 -5.37
CA LYS A 125 12.05 -5.32 -5.29
C LYS A 125 11.61 -5.55 -3.85
N PRO A 126 10.80 -4.66 -3.25
CA PRO A 126 10.26 -4.90 -1.93
C PRO A 126 9.32 -6.10 -1.96
N THR A 127 9.32 -6.85 -0.89
CA THR A 127 8.38 -7.95 -0.65
C THR A 127 7.07 -7.42 -0.06
N VAL A 128 6.06 -8.28 -0.01
CA VAL A 128 4.78 -7.98 0.67
C VAL A 128 5.02 -7.62 2.14
N VAL A 129 5.92 -8.35 2.81
CA VAL A 129 6.26 -8.14 4.22
C VAL A 129 6.99 -6.81 4.44
N ASP A 130 7.89 -6.44 3.53
CA ASP A 130 8.58 -5.13 3.57
C ASP A 130 7.58 -3.98 3.49
N ILE A 131 6.61 -4.07 2.59
CA ILE A 131 5.58 -3.03 2.40
C ILE A 131 4.67 -2.95 3.63
N ASP A 132 4.19 -4.07 4.15
CA ASP A 132 3.34 -4.11 5.34
C ASP A 132 4.05 -3.52 6.57
N SER A 133 5.31 -3.89 6.78
CA SER A 133 6.14 -3.33 7.85
C SER A 133 6.33 -1.81 7.73
N TRP A 134 6.56 -1.31 6.52
CA TRP A 134 6.67 0.13 6.27
C TRP A 134 5.35 0.86 6.50
N ILE A 135 4.22 0.34 6.00
CA ILE A 135 2.90 0.97 6.16
C ILE A 135 2.49 1.08 7.65
N LYS A 136 2.85 0.10 8.46
CA LYS A 136 2.61 0.11 9.92
C LYS A 136 3.41 1.19 10.66
N ASN A 137 4.56 1.60 10.10
CA ASN A 137 5.47 2.58 10.71
C ASN A 137 5.73 3.77 9.75
N PRO A 138 4.73 4.59 9.42
CA PRO A 138 4.91 5.69 8.47
C PRO A 138 5.72 6.83 9.11
N ASP A 139 6.74 7.30 8.41
CA ASP A 139 7.56 8.45 8.83
C ASP A 139 6.99 9.80 8.38
N CYS A 140 5.79 9.84 7.79
CA CYS A 140 5.26 11.05 7.17
C CYS A 140 3.91 11.45 7.79
N GLU A 141 3.83 12.67 8.31
CA GLU A 141 2.60 13.20 8.88
C GLU A 141 1.56 13.66 7.84
N LEU A 142 2.00 14.00 6.62
CA LEU A 142 1.13 14.53 5.56
C LEU A 142 0.58 13.48 4.63
N ILE A 143 1.31 12.37 4.42
CA ILE A 143 0.90 11.32 3.49
C ILE A 143 0.90 9.99 4.21
N LYS A 144 -0.25 9.33 4.22
CA LYS A 144 -0.37 7.94 4.62
C LYS A 144 -0.74 7.10 3.41
N VAL A 145 0.02 6.06 3.17
CA VAL A 145 -0.29 5.02 2.17
C VAL A 145 -0.88 3.83 2.91
N VAL A 146 -1.95 3.26 2.39
CA VAL A 146 -2.56 2.04 2.91
C VAL A 146 -2.81 1.05 1.78
N SER A 147 -2.56 -0.21 2.07
CA SER A 147 -2.87 -1.35 1.21
C SER A 147 -3.18 -2.58 2.06
N GLN A 148 -3.59 -3.66 1.42
CA GLN A 148 -3.87 -4.91 2.11
C GLN A 148 -2.59 -5.42 2.79
N GLY A 149 -2.66 -5.61 4.11
CA GLY A 149 -1.60 -6.17 4.94
C GLY A 149 -2.08 -7.40 5.70
N GLU A 150 -1.38 -7.72 6.78
CA GLU A 150 -1.71 -8.84 7.66
C GLU A 150 -3.16 -8.80 8.16
N ALA A 151 -3.66 -7.62 8.55
CA ALA A 151 -5.03 -7.44 9.06
C ALA A 151 -6.12 -7.76 8.03
N ASP A 152 -5.80 -7.77 6.75
CA ASP A 152 -6.68 -8.14 5.63
C ASP A 152 -6.20 -9.46 4.98
N ALA A 153 -5.44 -10.28 5.72
CA ALA A 153 -4.90 -11.58 5.31
C ALA A 153 -4.16 -11.51 3.95
N TYR A 154 -3.46 -10.43 3.70
CA TYR A 154 -2.73 -10.15 2.46
C TYR A 154 -3.55 -10.43 1.18
N THR A 155 -4.84 -10.09 1.22
CA THR A 155 -5.67 -10.11 0.01
C THR A 155 -5.04 -9.25 -1.08
N ARG A 156 -5.15 -9.67 -2.34
CA ARG A 156 -4.43 -9.05 -3.44
C ARG A 156 -5.10 -7.78 -3.97
N THR A 157 -6.44 -7.78 -3.95
CA THR A 157 -7.25 -6.69 -4.49
C THR A 157 -8.30 -6.22 -3.49
N LEU A 158 -8.86 -5.05 -3.73
CA LEU A 158 -9.94 -4.49 -2.93
C LEU A 158 -11.14 -5.46 -2.87
N GLU A 159 -11.51 -6.04 -4.01
CA GLU A 159 -12.66 -6.94 -4.07
C GLU A 159 -12.42 -8.22 -3.25
N GLU A 160 -11.19 -8.79 -3.28
CA GLU A 160 -10.83 -9.90 -2.41
C GLU A 160 -10.98 -9.52 -0.94
N ALA A 161 -10.46 -8.37 -0.53
CA ALA A 161 -10.53 -7.88 0.85
C ALA A 161 -11.98 -7.67 1.30
N MET A 162 -12.80 -7.04 0.46
CA MET A 162 -14.21 -6.80 0.75
C MET A 162 -15.00 -8.09 0.89
N LEU A 163 -14.82 -9.04 -0.01
CA LEU A 163 -15.55 -10.31 0.00
C LEU A 163 -15.13 -11.18 1.20
N CYS A 164 -13.83 -11.28 1.48
CA CYS A 164 -13.32 -11.95 2.66
C CYS A 164 -13.88 -11.35 3.95
N LYS A 165 -13.85 -10.02 4.05
CA LYS A 165 -14.36 -9.29 5.23
C LYS A 165 -15.85 -9.47 5.42
N LEU A 166 -16.63 -9.35 4.35
CA LEU A 166 -18.09 -9.51 4.36
C LEU A 166 -18.51 -10.88 4.84
N LEU A 167 -17.84 -11.93 4.36
CA LEU A 167 -18.20 -13.32 4.63
C LEU A 167 -17.47 -13.93 5.83
N GLY A 168 -16.50 -13.24 6.43
CA GLY A 168 -15.70 -13.75 7.54
C GLY A 168 -14.85 -14.95 7.16
N ILE A 169 -14.30 -14.98 5.96
CA ILE A 169 -13.46 -16.07 5.42
C ILE A 169 -12.12 -15.53 4.95
N THR A 170 -11.16 -16.42 4.71
CA THR A 170 -9.87 -16.10 4.08
C THR A 170 -9.87 -16.41 2.59
N VAL A 171 -8.89 -15.92 1.86
CA VAL A 171 -8.75 -16.15 0.40
C VAL A 171 -8.62 -17.63 0.06
N GLU A 172 -7.99 -18.41 0.94
CA GLU A 172 -7.78 -19.86 0.78
C GLU A 172 -8.99 -20.69 1.19
N SER A 173 -9.99 -20.10 1.84
CA SER A 173 -11.18 -20.81 2.29
C SER A 173 -11.89 -21.48 1.12
N LYS A 174 -11.94 -22.82 1.15
CA LYS A 174 -12.63 -23.62 0.13
C LYS A 174 -14.05 -23.92 0.61
N LYS A 175 -15.04 -23.52 -0.18
CA LYS A 175 -16.47 -23.70 0.13
C LYS A 175 -17.16 -24.39 -1.04
N SER A 176 -18.29 -25.10 -0.74
CA SER A 176 -19.13 -25.71 -1.78
C SER A 176 -19.92 -24.65 -2.56
N SER A 177 -20.43 -25.03 -3.73
CA SER A 177 -21.33 -24.19 -4.53
C SER A 177 -22.54 -23.75 -3.72
N ASP A 178 -23.22 -24.68 -3.02
CA ASP A 178 -24.41 -24.39 -2.22
C ASP A 178 -24.14 -23.38 -1.10
N TRP A 179 -22.93 -23.43 -0.51
CA TRP A 179 -22.55 -22.46 0.49
C TRP A 179 -22.43 -21.06 -0.12
N TRP A 180 -21.80 -20.95 -1.31
CA TRP A 180 -21.68 -19.70 -2.03
C TRP A 180 -23.03 -19.16 -2.44
N GLU A 181 -23.92 -19.98 -3.03
CA GLU A 181 -25.29 -19.61 -3.40
C GLU A 181 -26.04 -19.01 -2.21
N LYS A 182 -25.96 -19.69 -1.07
CA LYS A 182 -26.58 -19.22 0.17
C LYS A 182 -26.03 -17.86 0.62
N GLN A 183 -24.69 -17.68 0.63
CA GLN A 183 -24.09 -16.40 1.04
C GLN A 183 -24.41 -15.27 0.09
N ILE A 184 -24.37 -15.51 -1.22
CA ILE A 184 -24.72 -14.55 -2.26
C ILE A 184 -26.18 -14.10 -2.11
N SER A 185 -27.08 -15.05 -1.91
CA SER A 185 -28.51 -14.77 -1.72
C SER A 185 -28.79 -13.99 -0.44
N ILE A 186 -28.26 -14.42 0.72
CA ILE A 186 -28.46 -13.76 2.01
C ILE A 186 -27.93 -12.32 1.99
N ASN A 187 -26.76 -12.09 1.40
CA ASN A 187 -26.16 -10.77 1.34
C ASN A 187 -26.61 -9.95 0.11
N LYS A 188 -27.47 -10.50 -0.75
CA LYS A 188 -27.97 -9.84 -1.99
C LYS A 188 -26.82 -9.28 -2.88
N ILE A 189 -25.70 -9.96 -2.91
CA ILE A 189 -24.56 -9.56 -3.74
C ILE A 189 -24.66 -10.20 -5.13
N LYS A 190 -24.15 -9.50 -6.14
CA LYS A 190 -24.16 -9.99 -7.51
C LYS A 190 -22.83 -10.61 -7.85
N LEU A 191 -22.78 -11.96 -7.82
CA LEU A 191 -21.62 -12.74 -8.21
C LEU A 191 -22.06 -14.05 -8.84
N ASP A 192 -21.43 -14.40 -9.95
CA ASP A 192 -21.62 -15.69 -10.60
C ASP A 192 -20.70 -16.74 -9.97
N ILE A 193 -21.20 -17.98 -9.87
CA ILE A 193 -20.47 -19.08 -9.24
C ILE A 193 -19.88 -20.00 -10.32
N PRO A 194 -18.59 -20.36 -10.25
CA PRO A 194 -17.99 -21.30 -11.20
C PRO A 194 -18.67 -22.67 -11.18
N THR A 195 -19.25 -23.10 -12.28
CA THR A 195 -20.06 -24.34 -12.37
C THR A 195 -19.23 -25.64 -12.36
N ARG A 196 -17.91 -25.56 -12.57
CA ARG A 196 -17.07 -26.74 -12.80
C ARG A 196 -16.21 -27.13 -11.58
N LYS A 197 -16.35 -26.49 -10.43
CA LYS A 197 -15.50 -26.71 -9.24
C LYS A 197 -16.34 -27.17 -8.05
N LYS A 198 -15.94 -28.27 -7.40
CA LYS A 198 -16.56 -28.73 -6.14
C LYS A 198 -16.18 -27.88 -4.94
N ASN A 199 -14.94 -27.39 -4.94
CA ASN A 199 -14.40 -26.52 -3.87
C ASN A 199 -14.00 -25.20 -4.51
N ILE A 200 -14.66 -24.13 -4.13
CA ILE A 200 -14.56 -22.81 -4.72
C ILE A 200 -13.94 -21.87 -3.69
N THR A 201 -12.90 -21.15 -4.11
CA THR A 201 -12.24 -20.11 -3.30
C THR A 201 -12.77 -18.73 -3.65
N VAL A 202 -12.45 -17.72 -2.83
CA VAL A 202 -12.73 -16.30 -3.14
C VAL A 202 -12.16 -15.90 -4.50
N ARG A 203 -10.95 -16.32 -4.82
CA ARG A 203 -10.30 -16.03 -6.11
C ARG A 203 -11.00 -16.67 -7.28
N ASP A 204 -11.54 -17.88 -7.11
CA ASP A 204 -12.32 -18.53 -8.17
C ASP A 204 -13.58 -17.73 -8.49
N ILE A 205 -14.31 -17.28 -7.46
CA ILE A 205 -15.48 -16.40 -7.62
C ILE A 205 -15.10 -15.11 -8.34
N LEU A 206 -14.06 -14.41 -7.88
CA LEU A 206 -13.67 -13.13 -8.48
C LEU A 206 -13.09 -13.27 -9.89
N ASN A 207 -12.43 -14.39 -10.20
CA ASN A 207 -11.98 -14.69 -11.56
C ASN A 207 -13.14 -14.94 -12.51
N GLU A 208 -14.20 -15.63 -12.07
CA GLU A 208 -15.44 -15.80 -12.84
C GLU A 208 -16.09 -14.43 -13.13
N ASN A 209 -16.06 -13.54 -12.14
CA ASN A 209 -16.70 -12.22 -12.21
C ASN A 209 -15.74 -11.09 -12.62
N LYS A 210 -14.61 -11.39 -13.24
CA LYS A 210 -13.59 -10.37 -13.58
C LYS A 210 -14.12 -9.21 -14.43
N ASN A 211 -15.14 -9.44 -15.24
CA ASN A 211 -15.77 -8.44 -16.10
C ASN A 211 -16.94 -7.71 -15.40
N ASN A 212 -17.41 -8.23 -14.26
CA ASN A 212 -18.59 -7.75 -13.54
C ASN A 212 -18.23 -7.19 -12.14
N LYS A 213 -16.99 -6.78 -11.93
CA LYS A 213 -16.53 -6.21 -10.65
C LYS A 213 -17.35 -5.02 -10.20
N THR A 214 -17.75 -4.18 -11.13
CA THR A 214 -18.59 -3.01 -10.87
C THR A 214 -19.95 -3.42 -10.30
N ASP A 215 -20.58 -4.45 -10.84
CA ASP A 215 -21.87 -4.96 -10.35
C ASP A 215 -21.76 -5.51 -8.93
N PHE A 216 -20.66 -6.21 -8.61
CA PHE A 216 -20.36 -6.63 -7.25
C PHE A 216 -20.25 -5.44 -6.30
N MET A 217 -19.47 -4.42 -6.66
CA MET A 217 -19.30 -3.21 -5.85
C MET A 217 -20.62 -2.47 -5.63
N TYR A 218 -21.41 -2.28 -6.67
CA TYR A 218 -22.74 -1.66 -6.55
C TYR A 218 -23.67 -2.51 -5.67
N SER A 219 -23.64 -3.83 -5.77
CA SER A 219 -24.48 -4.69 -4.93
C SER A 219 -24.16 -4.53 -3.44
N ILE A 220 -22.87 -4.36 -3.06
CA ILE A 220 -22.44 -4.06 -1.70
C ILE A 220 -23.02 -2.71 -1.21
N ILE A 221 -22.91 -1.68 -2.04
CA ILE A 221 -23.38 -0.33 -1.70
C ILE A 221 -24.91 -0.31 -1.55
N LEU A 222 -25.63 -0.86 -2.53
CA LEU A 222 -27.09 -0.85 -2.56
C LEU A 222 -27.72 -1.76 -1.48
N SER A 223 -27.01 -2.78 -1.04
CA SER A 223 -27.47 -3.66 0.05
C SER A 223 -27.08 -3.14 1.45
N GLU A 224 -26.54 -1.93 1.56
CA GLU A 224 -26.10 -1.31 2.81
C GLU A 224 -25.01 -2.13 3.56
N LEU A 225 -24.27 -2.96 2.82
CA LEU A 225 -23.23 -3.82 3.37
C LEU A 225 -21.85 -3.16 3.43
N HIS A 226 -21.75 -1.93 2.95
CA HIS A 226 -20.48 -1.20 2.80
C HIS A 226 -19.66 -1.12 4.11
N LEU A 227 -20.30 -0.90 5.26
CA LEU A 227 -19.60 -0.87 6.55
C LEU A 227 -19.13 -2.26 6.98
N LYS A 228 -19.92 -3.31 6.70
CA LYS A 228 -19.55 -4.69 7.02
C LYS A 228 -18.45 -5.22 6.12
N ALA A 229 -18.45 -4.82 4.85
CA ALA A 229 -17.47 -5.21 3.84
C ALA A 229 -16.21 -4.35 3.84
N LEU A 230 -16.17 -3.23 4.60
CA LEU A 230 -15.05 -2.28 4.58
C LEU A 230 -13.76 -2.94 5.09
N PRO A 231 -12.72 -3.08 4.25
CA PRO A 231 -11.44 -3.67 4.66
C PRO A 231 -10.75 -2.89 5.77
N ASN A 232 -9.96 -3.58 6.58
CA ASN A 232 -9.31 -2.97 7.75
C ASN A 232 -8.34 -1.87 7.34
N TYR A 233 -7.53 -2.06 6.29
CA TYR A 233 -6.56 -1.06 5.84
C TYR A 233 -7.23 0.27 5.41
N ILE A 234 -8.40 0.21 4.78
CA ILE A 234 -9.15 1.42 4.41
C ILE A 234 -9.70 2.10 5.67
N ARG A 235 -10.31 1.31 6.57
CA ARG A 235 -10.84 1.82 7.83
C ARG A 235 -9.77 2.55 8.64
N GLU A 236 -8.61 1.96 8.82
CA GLU A 236 -7.48 2.56 9.54
C GLU A 236 -6.95 3.82 8.84
N GLY A 237 -6.90 3.80 7.50
CA GLY A 237 -6.55 4.97 6.72
C GLY A 237 -7.51 6.15 6.93
N LEU A 238 -8.81 5.88 6.89
CA LEU A 238 -9.84 6.90 7.12
C LEU A 238 -9.80 7.46 8.54
N ILE A 239 -9.57 6.61 9.57
CA ILE A 239 -9.39 7.06 10.96
C ILE A 239 -8.17 7.99 11.06
N TRP A 240 -7.07 7.68 10.39
CA TRP A 240 -5.90 8.55 10.39
C TRP A 240 -6.16 9.89 9.69
N LEU A 241 -7.00 9.92 8.66
CA LEU A 241 -7.30 11.13 7.90
C LEU A 241 -8.12 12.13 8.72
N MET A 242 -9.05 11.64 9.54
CA MET A 242 -9.87 12.46 10.46
C MET A 242 -9.04 13.00 11.63
#